data_5e6656baccd60858a807450c0c207e04
#
_entry.id   5e6656baccd60858a807450c0c207e04
#
_cell.length_a   1.000
_cell.length_b   1.000
_cell.length_c   1.000
_cell.angle_alpha   90.00
_cell.angle_beta   90.00
_cell.angle_gamma   90.00
#
_symmetry.space_group_name_H-M   'P 1'
#
loop_
_entity.id
_entity.type
_entity.pdbx_description
1 polymer ?
#
loop_
_entity_poly.entity_id
_entity_poly.type
_entity_poly.pdbx_seq_one_letter_code
_entity_poly.pdbx_strand_id
1 'polypeptide(L)' 'MSIHTYQATVRVPISVGGTMVVTTQVQAENEIAARLLLEAQYGSGNVLHPPQRIN' A
#
# COMPACT_ATOMS: atom_id res chain seq x y z
N MET A 1 -5.29 3.53 -21.43
CA MET A 1 -5.03 3.43 -20.00
C MET A 1 -4.42 2.10 -19.67
N SER A 2 -3.34 2.13 -18.89
CA SER A 2 -2.66 0.90 -18.51
C SER A 2 -2.75 0.73 -16.99
N ILE A 3 -3.07 -0.47 -16.57
CA ILE A 3 -3.07 -0.82 -15.16
C ILE A 3 -1.78 -1.58 -14.87
N HIS A 4 -1.11 -1.18 -13.83
CA HIS A 4 0.13 -1.80 -13.39
C HIS A 4 -0.03 -2.30 -11.97
N THR A 5 0.79 -3.25 -11.59
CA THR A 5 0.81 -3.76 -10.23
C THR A 5 1.89 -3.02 -9.45
N TYR A 6 1.50 -2.50 -8.30
CA TYR A 6 2.39 -1.79 -7.40
C TYR A 6 2.49 -2.54 -6.09
N GLN A 7 3.68 -2.56 -5.52
CA GLN A 7 3.95 -3.22 -4.26
C GLN A 7 4.39 -2.18 -3.24
N ALA A 8 3.89 -2.29 -2.03
CA ALA A 8 4.23 -1.37 -0.96
C ALA A 8 4.27 -2.10 0.38
N THR A 9 4.99 -1.51 1.31
CA THR A 9 5.05 -2.00 2.68
C THR A 9 4.13 -1.14 3.53
N VAL A 10 3.22 -1.79 4.25
CA VAL A 10 2.24 -1.12 5.09
C VAL A 10 2.26 -1.69 6.50
N ARG A 11 1.80 -0.90 7.44
CA ARG A 11 1.64 -1.32 8.82
C ARG A 11 0.18 -1.56 9.09
N VAL A 12 -0.15 -2.72 9.66
CA VAL A 12 -1.52 -3.06 10.00
C VAL A 12 -1.63 -3.36 11.49
N PRO A 13 -2.75 -2.98 12.12
CA PRO A 13 -2.95 -3.34 13.52
C PRO A 13 -3.26 -4.83 13.66
N ILE A 14 -2.80 -5.42 14.75
CA ILE A 14 -3.17 -6.77 15.12
C ILE A 14 -4.04 -6.71 16.38
N SER A 15 -4.73 -7.81 16.68
CA SER A 15 -5.85 -7.81 17.61
C SER A 15 -5.50 -7.50 19.07
N VAL A 16 -4.24 -7.47 19.45
CA VAL A 16 -3.84 -7.28 20.85
C VAL A 16 -2.91 -6.09 21.01
N GLY A 17 -3.30 -4.97 20.41
CA GLY A 17 -2.60 -3.71 20.64
C GLY A 17 -1.24 -3.57 19.98
N GLY A 18 -0.87 -4.48 19.09
CA GLY A 18 0.36 -4.38 18.34
C GLY A 18 0.13 -3.99 16.90
N THR A 19 1.22 -3.92 16.14
CA THR A 19 1.18 -3.69 14.71
C THR A 19 2.07 -4.70 14.01
N MET A 20 1.76 -4.95 12.75
CA MET A 20 2.53 -5.85 11.91
C MET A 20 2.82 -5.16 10.59
N VAL A 21 4.03 -5.35 10.09
CA VAL A 21 4.43 -4.81 8.80
C VAL A 21 4.25 -5.89 7.74
N VAL A 22 3.50 -5.59 6.70
CA VAL A 22 3.23 -6.54 5.62
C VAL A 22 3.51 -5.89 4.28
N THR A 23 3.84 -6.70 3.30
CA THR A 23 3.96 -6.27 1.92
C THR A 23 2.65 -6.56 1.22
N THR A 24 2.12 -5.56 0.54
CA THR A 24 0.84 -5.68 -0.16
C THR A 24 0.99 -5.18 -1.60
N GLN A 25 0.07 -5.58 -2.45
CA GLN A 25 0.06 -5.20 -3.85
C GLN A 25 -1.28 -4.58 -4.20
N VAL A 26 -1.25 -3.56 -5.04
CA VAL A 26 -2.46 -2.93 -5.58
C VAL A 26 -2.29 -2.73 -7.07
N GLN A 27 -3.41 -2.67 -7.78
CA GLN A 27 -3.41 -2.35 -9.20
C GLN A 27 -3.90 -0.92 -9.40
N ALA A 28 -3.14 -0.15 -10.14
CA ALA A 28 -3.43 1.25 -10.39
C ALA A 28 -2.79 1.71 -11.68
N GLU A 29 -3.23 2.85 -12.17
CA GLU A 29 -2.70 3.41 -13.41
C GLU A 29 -1.32 4.03 -13.23
N ASN A 30 -1.03 4.53 -12.04
CA ASN A 30 0.25 5.16 -11.75
C ASN A 30 0.53 5.08 -10.25
N GLU A 31 1.71 5.54 -9.88
CA GLU A 31 2.17 5.48 -8.49
C GLU A 31 1.30 6.31 -7.55
N ILE A 32 0.84 7.47 -8.00
CA ILE A 32 0.03 8.35 -7.17
C ILE A 32 -1.30 7.68 -6.87
N ALA A 33 -1.95 7.08 -7.87
CA ALA A 33 -3.20 6.37 -7.68
C ALA A 33 -3.02 5.17 -6.75
N ALA A 34 -1.91 4.44 -6.89
CA ALA A 34 -1.60 3.30 -6.02
C ALA A 34 -1.47 3.75 -4.57
N ARG A 35 -0.76 4.84 -4.34
CA ARG A 35 -0.57 5.39 -3.00
C ARG A 35 -1.89 5.81 -2.38
N LEU A 36 -2.75 6.46 -3.14
CA LEU A 36 -4.06 6.87 -2.64
C LEU A 36 -4.93 5.68 -2.24
N LEU A 37 -4.89 4.62 -3.04
CA LEU A 37 -5.62 3.39 -2.71
C LEU A 37 -5.10 2.78 -1.40
N LEU A 38 -3.80 2.73 -1.23
CA LEU A 38 -3.20 2.17 -0.02
C LEU A 38 -3.52 3.03 1.20
N GLU A 39 -3.47 4.34 1.05
CA GLU A 39 -3.80 5.25 2.15
C GLU A 39 -5.26 5.13 2.54
N ALA A 40 -6.15 4.92 1.57
CA ALA A 40 -7.56 4.72 1.85
C ALA A 40 -7.83 3.42 2.61
N GLN A 41 -7.04 2.37 2.34
CA GLN A 41 -7.23 1.07 2.97
C GLN A 41 -6.56 0.97 4.34
N TYR A 42 -5.39 1.56 4.49
CA TYR A 42 -4.55 1.35 5.68
C TYR A 42 -4.36 2.61 6.51
N GLY A 43 -4.68 3.78 5.96
CA GLY A 43 -4.43 5.05 6.62
C GLY A 43 -3.13 5.67 6.14
N SER A 44 -3.11 7.00 6.05
CA SER A 44 -1.97 7.72 5.46
C SER A 44 -0.68 7.54 6.26
N GLY A 45 -0.77 7.33 7.55
CA GLY A 45 0.42 7.11 8.39
C GLY A 45 0.91 5.67 8.41
N ASN A 46 0.21 4.76 7.74
CA ASN A 46 0.53 3.34 7.78
C ASN A 46 1.15 2.81 6.49
N VAL A 47 1.27 3.65 5.47
CA VAL A 47 2.00 3.30 4.25
C VAL A 47 3.45 3.69 4.47
N LEU A 48 4.31 2.71 4.76
CA LEU A 48 5.67 2.96 5.25
C LEU A 48 6.63 3.31 4.12
N HIS A 49 6.40 2.75 2.94
CA HIS A 49 7.24 3.02 1.77
C HIS A 49 6.35 3.34 0.58
N PRO A 50 6.81 4.22 -0.32
CA PRO A 50 6.03 4.52 -1.51
C PRO A 50 5.86 3.27 -2.38
N PRO A 51 4.72 3.14 -3.07
CA PRO A 51 4.50 2.00 -3.95
C PRO A 51 5.52 1.96 -5.07
N GLN A 52 5.95 0.75 -5.41
CA GLN A 52 6.86 0.53 -6.53
C GLN A 52 6.19 -0.37 -7.55
N ARG A 53 6.29 0.00 -8.80
CA ARG A 53 5.77 -0.81 -9.89
C ARG A 53 6.61 -2.06 -10.06
N ILE A 54 5.94 -3.21 -10.10
CA ILE A 54 6.62 -4.50 -10.20
C ILE A 54 6.35 -5.23 -11.51
N ASN A 55 5.59 -4.61 -12.41
CA ASN A 55 5.41 -5.22 -13.75
C ASN A 55 5.38 -4.19 -14.88
#